data_d146063d7b8f4db4188a055cfc3fb8ab
#
_entry.id   d146063d7b8f4db4188a055cfc3fb8ab
#
_cell.length_a   1.000
_cell.length_b   1.000
_cell.length_c   1.000
_cell.angle_alpha   90.00
_cell.angle_beta   90.00
_cell.angle_gamma   90.00
#
_symmetry.space_group_name_H-M   'P 1'
#
loop_
_entity.id
_entity.type
_entity.pdbx_description
1 polymer ?
#
loop_
_entity_poly.entity_id
_entity_poly.type
_entity_poly.pdbx_seq_one_letter_code
_entity_poly.pdbx_strand_id
1 'polypeptide(L)'
;MQQSGTECEFNNSDSWVILSPIEQSIKRKIEAVGTPLKDWDIQINYGIKTGYNDAFIIDTAKRDEILANCQSEDERKRTAELIRPILRGRDIKRYGYNWANLWLINTHNGIRGKLERIHIEDYPAVKAHLDQYWDRISKRADKGDTPYNLRNCAYLEDFSKPKIIYPNMTKYMP
;
A
#
# COMPACT_ATOMS: atom_id res chain seq x y z
N MET A 1 5.76 19.26 -42.54
CA MET A 1 5.20 18.82 -41.24
C MET A 1 4.47 20.01 -40.64
N GLN A 2 3.15 20.01 -40.58
CA GLN A 2 2.39 21.00 -39.80
C GLN A 2 2.53 20.63 -38.34
N GLN A 3 3.20 21.46 -37.56
CA GLN A 3 3.16 21.36 -36.10
C GLN A 3 1.75 21.81 -35.64
N SER A 4 0.97 20.90 -35.11
CA SER A 4 -0.30 21.23 -34.45
C SER A 4 0.02 21.81 -33.07
N GLY A 5 0.11 23.13 -32.99
CA GLY A 5 0.15 23.84 -31.71
C GLY A 5 -1.22 23.80 -31.04
N THR A 6 -1.27 23.61 -29.72
CA THR A 6 -2.47 23.77 -28.89
C THR A 6 -2.33 25.07 -28.10
N GLU A 7 -3.25 26.00 -28.27
CA GLU A 7 -3.30 27.21 -27.43
C GLU A 7 -3.92 26.84 -26.08
N CYS A 8 -3.21 27.17 -25.00
CA CYS A 8 -3.67 26.95 -23.63
C CYS A 8 -3.64 28.28 -22.88
N GLU A 9 -4.75 28.60 -22.21
CA GLU A 9 -4.84 29.74 -21.31
C GLU A 9 -4.50 29.30 -19.89
N PHE A 10 -3.52 29.92 -19.29
CA PHE A 10 -3.10 29.68 -17.90
C PHE A 10 -3.44 30.92 -17.07
N ASN A 11 -4.56 30.86 -16.37
CA ASN A 11 -5.08 32.01 -15.62
C ASN A 11 -4.57 32.11 -14.19
N ASN A 12 -3.94 31.08 -13.62
CA ASN A 12 -3.55 30.99 -12.22
C ASN A 12 -2.23 30.22 -12.02
N SER A 13 -1.77 30.20 -10.79
CA SER A 13 -0.67 29.34 -10.29
C SER A 13 -1.05 27.86 -10.12
N ASP A 14 -2.21 27.44 -10.60
CA ASP A 14 -2.69 26.05 -10.54
C ASP A 14 -1.86 25.13 -11.45
N SER A 15 -1.97 23.82 -11.22
CA SER A 15 -1.29 22.82 -12.03
C SER A 15 -1.59 22.98 -13.51
N TRP A 16 -0.56 23.15 -14.33
CA TRP A 16 -0.70 23.30 -15.78
C TRP A 16 -1.02 21.95 -16.41
N VAL A 17 -2.15 21.88 -17.06
CA VAL A 17 -2.57 20.70 -17.83
C VAL A 17 -2.77 21.13 -19.28
N ILE A 18 -1.93 20.60 -20.18
CA ILE A 18 -2.05 20.85 -21.61
C ILE A 18 -3.06 19.87 -22.18
N LEU A 19 -4.22 20.39 -22.59
CA LEU A 19 -5.35 19.61 -23.11
C LEU A 19 -5.69 20.07 -24.51
N SER A 20 -6.09 19.14 -25.38
CA SER A 20 -6.71 19.47 -26.66
C SER A 20 -8.03 20.22 -26.46
N PRO A 21 -8.55 20.93 -27.48
CA PRO A 21 -9.84 21.63 -27.36
C PRO A 21 -11.01 20.74 -26.96
N ILE A 22 -11.01 19.49 -27.38
CA ILE A 22 -12.04 18.50 -27.00
C ILE A 22 -11.92 18.16 -25.50
N GLU A 23 -10.71 17.85 -25.05
CA GLU A 23 -10.46 17.53 -23.62
C GLU A 23 -10.80 18.71 -22.71
N GLN A 24 -10.46 19.95 -23.14
CA GLN A 24 -10.85 21.16 -22.40
C GLN A 24 -12.38 21.32 -22.33
N SER A 25 -13.09 21.02 -23.41
CA SER A 25 -14.56 21.06 -23.43
C SER A 25 -15.16 20.02 -22.48
N ILE A 26 -14.61 18.80 -22.47
CA ILE A 26 -15.02 17.73 -21.54
C ILE A 26 -14.74 18.14 -20.10
N LYS A 27 -13.53 18.63 -19.83
CA LYS A 27 -13.15 19.11 -18.48
C LYS A 27 -14.14 20.17 -17.98
N ARG A 28 -14.43 21.22 -18.78
CA ARG A 28 -15.40 22.26 -18.40
C ARG A 28 -16.80 21.70 -18.09
N LYS A 29 -17.27 20.73 -18.88
CA LYS A 29 -18.56 20.08 -18.62
C LYS A 29 -18.57 19.29 -17.32
N ILE A 30 -17.49 18.54 -17.05
CA ILE A 30 -17.36 17.78 -15.79
C ILE A 30 -17.32 18.73 -14.60
N GLU A 31 -16.54 19.82 -14.68
CA GLU A 31 -16.39 20.80 -13.60
C GLU A 31 -17.69 21.59 -13.34
N ALA A 32 -18.51 21.78 -14.36
CA ALA A 32 -19.79 22.50 -14.22
C ALA A 32 -20.87 21.69 -13.47
N VAL A 33 -20.81 20.36 -13.49
CA VAL A 33 -21.84 19.48 -12.89
C VAL A 33 -21.31 18.56 -11.82
N GLY A 34 -19.99 18.33 -11.79
CA GLY A 34 -19.34 17.40 -10.86
C GLY A 34 -19.03 18.06 -9.53
N THR A 35 -19.05 17.26 -8.47
CA THR A 35 -18.49 17.65 -7.17
C THR A 35 -17.01 17.23 -7.12
N PRO A 36 -16.06 18.16 -6.91
CA PRO A 36 -14.65 17.82 -6.79
C PRO A 36 -14.39 16.79 -5.69
N LEU A 37 -13.47 15.86 -5.95
CA LEU A 37 -13.17 14.78 -5.00
C LEU A 37 -12.71 15.30 -3.61
N LYS A 38 -12.07 16.47 -3.57
CA LYS A 38 -11.66 17.14 -2.31
C LYS A 38 -12.84 17.54 -1.42
N ASP A 39 -14.04 17.68 -2.00
CA ASP A 39 -15.25 18.11 -1.30
C ASP A 39 -16.12 16.89 -0.89
N TRP A 40 -15.64 15.67 -1.14
CA TRP A 40 -16.30 14.44 -0.70
C TRP A 40 -15.87 14.10 0.73
N ASP A 41 -16.78 13.48 1.49
CA ASP A 41 -16.48 12.92 2.81
C ASP A 41 -15.77 11.56 2.65
N ILE A 42 -14.51 11.62 2.20
CA ILE A 42 -13.67 10.44 1.98
C ILE A 42 -12.26 10.66 2.53
N GLN A 43 -11.59 9.56 2.85
CA GLN A 43 -10.18 9.55 3.19
C GLN A 43 -9.38 8.83 2.10
N ILE A 44 -8.29 9.45 1.66
CA ILE A 44 -7.37 8.85 0.67
C ILE A 44 -6.08 8.49 1.39
N ASN A 45 -5.83 7.20 1.51
CA ASN A 45 -4.71 6.65 2.26
C ASN A 45 -3.74 5.90 1.33
N TYR A 46 -2.46 5.89 1.69
CA TYR A 46 -1.46 5.07 1.02
C TYR A 46 -1.54 3.61 1.49
N GLY A 47 -0.98 2.69 0.70
CA GLY A 47 -0.71 1.32 1.14
C GLY A 47 0.36 1.26 2.24
N ILE A 48 0.51 0.09 2.85
CA ILE A 48 1.53 -0.16 3.88
C ILE A 48 2.91 -0.06 3.23
N LYS A 49 3.81 0.71 3.87
CA LYS A 49 5.20 0.85 3.47
C LYS A 49 6.09 -0.09 4.27
N THR A 50 6.81 -0.96 3.58
CA THR A 50 7.73 -1.93 4.21
C THR A 50 9.15 -1.38 4.37
N GLY A 51 9.53 -0.42 3.53
CA GLY A 51 10.90 0.10 3.45
C GLY A 51 11.92 -0.92 2.89
N TYR A 52 11.58 -2.21 2.85
CA TYR A 52 12.34 -3.29 2.21
C TYR A 52 11.44 -4.48 1.89
N ASN A 53 10.97 -4.56 0.67
CA ASN A 53 9.94 -5.54 0.28
C ASN A 53 10.39 -6.99 0.41
N ASP A 54 11.65 -7.31 0.10
CA ASP A 54 12.16 -8.70 0.05
C ASP A 54 12.08 -9.41 1.40
N ALA A 55 12.12 -8.66 2.52
CA ALA A 55 11.96 -9.22 3.86
C ALA A 55 10.50 -9.37 4.28
N PHE A 56 9.63 -8.46 3.85
CA PHE A 56 8.26 -8.36 4.37
C PHE A 56 7.18 -8.83 3.40
N ILE A 57 7.48 -8.98 2.10
CA ILE A 57 6.54 -9.50 1.11
C ILE A 57 7.05 -10.86 0.65
N ILE A 58 6.31 -11.90 0.99
CA ILE A 58 6.67 -13.30 0.77
C ILE A 58 5.64 -13.99 -0.13
N ASP A 59 6.03 -15.07 -0.76
CA ASP A 59 5.10 -15.95 -1.48
C ASP A 59 4.42 -16.97 -0.56
N THR A 60 3.50 -17.74 -1.10
CA THR A 60 2.78 -18.76 -0.34
C THR A 60 3.70 -19.86 0.20
N ALA A 61 4.72 -20.27 -0.57
CA ALA A 61 5.65 -21.30 -0.13
C ALA A 61 6.44 -20.86 1.10
N LYS A 62 6.95 -19.61 1.10
CA LYS A 62 7.66 -19.04 2.25
C LYS A 62 6.74 -18.81 3.45
N ARG A 63 5.48 -18.40 3.21
CA ARG A 63 4.48 -18.32 4.28
C ARG A 63 4.28 -19.67 4.96
N ASP A 64 4.08 -20.73 4.17
CA ASP A 64 3.84 -22.07 4.70
C ASP A 64 5.07 -22.63 5.41
N GLU A 65 6.28 -22.34 4.93
CA GLU A 65 7.53 -22.63 5.62
C GLU A 65 7.61 -21.97 7.01
N ILE A 66 7.31 -20.65 7.08
CA ILE A 66 7.31 -19.93 8.36
C ILE A 66 6.27 -20.53 9.31
N LEU A 67 5.07 -20.85 8.84
CA LEU A 67 4.04 -21.49 9.66
C LEU A 67 4.42 -22.89 10.14
N ALA A 68 5.15 -23.65 9.34
CA ALA A 68 5.65 -24.97 9.71
C ALA A 68 6.79 -24.89 10.77
N ASN A 69 7.52 -23.78 10.82
CA ASN A 69 8.61 -23.55 11.77
C ASN A 69 8.15 -22.97 13.12
N CYS A 70 6.84 -22.70 13.29
CA CYS A 70 6.29 -22.27 14.57
C CYS A 70 6.43 -23.37 15.63
N GLN A 71 6.83 -23.01 16.84
CA GLN A 71 7.13 -23.92 17.93
C GLN A 71 5.89 -24.46 18.66
N SER A 72 4.74 -23.77 18.49
CA SER A 72 3.49 -24.14 19.10
C SER A 72 2.31 -23.81 18.19
N GLU A 73 1.17 -24.46 18.43
CA GLU A 73 -0.05 -24.17 17.68
C GLU A 73 -0.56 -22.73 17.96
N ASP A 74 -0.33 -22.21 19.14
CA ASP A 74 -0.69 -20.81 19.46
C ASP A 74 0.18 -19.80 18.70
N GLU A 75 1.49 -20.05 18.60
CA GLU A 75 2.38 -19.24 17.74
C GLU A 75 1.93 -19.32 16.29
N ARG A 76 1.66 -20.52 15.78
CA ARG A 76 1.22 -20.74 14.41
C ARG A 76 -0.06 -19.96 14.09
N LYS A 77 -1.02 -19.97 14.99
CA LYS A 77 -2.28 -19.25 14.86
C LYS A 77 -2.07 -17.74 14.80
N ARG A 78 -1.31 -17.20 15.75
CA ARG A 78 -0.96 -15.76 15.76
C ARG A 78 -0.16 -15.37 14.52
N THR A 79 0.78 -16.20 14.09
CA THR A 79 1.58 -15.96 12.89
C THR A 79 0.72 -15.99 11.62
N ALA A 80 -0.24 -16.90 11.52
CA ALA A 80 -1.18 -16.95 10.40
C ALA A 80 -2.07 -15.69 10.34
N GLU A 81 -2.44 -15.13 11.48
CA GLU A 81 -3.17 -13.87 11.57
C GLU A 81 -2.30 -12.65 11.25
N LEU A 82 -1.02 -12.71 11.57
CA LEU A 82 -0.06 -11.63 11.28
C LEU A 82 0.23 -11.52 9.79
N ILE A 83 0.32 -12.65 9.08
CA ILE A 83 0.65 -12.70 7.65
C ILE A 83 -0.63 -12.51 6.83
N ARG A 84 -0.73 -11.36 6.14
CA ARG A 84 -1.92 -10.94 5.39
C ARG A 84 -1.70 -10.95 3.89
N PRO A 85 -2.71 -11.29 3.08
CA PRO A 85 -2.60 -11.16 1.62
C PRO A 85 -2.39 -9.69 1.24
N ILE A 86 -1.56 -9.45 0.21
CA ILE A 86 -1.28 -8.11 -0.30
C ILE A 86 -1.52 -8.03 -1.81
N LEU A 87 -2.02 -6.89 -2.26
CA LEU A 87 -2.11 -6.52 -3.68
C LEU A 87 -1.08 -5.44 -3.99
N ARG A 88 -0.33 -5.62 -5.07
CA ARG A 88 0.53 -4.57 -5.63
C ARG A 88 -0.26 -3.77 -6.66
N GLY A 89 0.17 -2.56 -6.99
CA GLY A 89 -0.49 -1.74 -8.01
C GLY A 89 -0.72 -2.46 -9.34
N ARG A 90 0.24 -3.30 -9.79
CA ARG A 90 0.12 -4.09 -11.04
C ARG A 90 -0.91 -5.22 -10.97
N ASP A 91 -1.31 -5.64 -9.78
CA ASP A 91 -2.29 -6.71 -9.57
C ASP A 91 -3.73 -6.17 -9.66
N ILE A 92 -3.90 -4.84 -9.57
CA ILE A 92 -5.19 -4.15 -9.66
C ILE A 92 -5.59 -4.01 -11.13
N LYS A 93 -6.83 -4.36 -11.44
CA LYS A 93 -7.45 -4.29 -12.77
C LYS A 93 -8.73 -3.47 -12.70
N ARG A 94 -9.26 -3.09 -13.87
CA ARG A 94 -10.55 -2.41 -13.94
C ARG A 94 -11.64 -3.29 -13.32
N TYR A 95 -12.23 -2.83 -12.22
CA TYR A 95 -13.27 -3.52 -11.46
C TYR A 95 -12.88 -4.90 -10.90
N GLY A 96 -11.57 -5.17 -10.71
CA GLY A 96 -11.11 -6.42 -10.17
C GLY A 96 -9.61 -6.45 -9.88
N TYR A 97 -9.09 -7.62 -9.60
CA TYR A 97 -7.66 -7.82 -9.36
C TYR A 97 -7.21 -9.23 -9.74
N ASN A 98 -5.93 -9.37 -10.04
CA ASN A 98 -5.26 -10.66 -10.21
C ASN A 98 -4.24 -10.83 -9.08
N TRP A 99 -4.63 -11.54 -8.02
CA TRP A 99 -3.74 -11.75 -6.90
C TRP A 99 -2.55 -12.64 -7.28
N ALA A 100 -1.35 -12.19 -6.96
CA ALA A 100 -0.10 -12.88 -7.30
C ALA A 100 0.36 -13.87 -6.22
N ASN A 101 -0.51 -14.30 -5.31
CA ASN A 101 -0.20 -15.17 -4.18
C ASN A 101 0.91 -14.62 -3.28
N LEU A 102 0.89 -13.30 -3.06
CA LEU A 102 1.84 -12.61 -2.19
C LEU A 102 1.20 -12.23 -0.85
N TRP A 103 2.03 -12.28 0.17
CA TRP A 103 1.65 -12.06 1.54
C TRP A 103 2.56 -11.02 2.18
N LEU A 104 1.99 -10.19 3.05
CA LEU A 104 2.70 -9.22 3.86
C LEU A 104 2.88 -9.77 5.28
N ILE A 105 4.10 -9.80 5.77
CA ILE A 105 4.40 -9.96 7.20
C ILE A 105 4.08 -8.63 7.88
N ASN A 106 2.88 -8.53 8.45
CA ASN A 106 2.33 -7.28 8.98
C ASN A 106 2.77 -7.00 10.42
N THR A 107 4.08 -6.92 10.65
CA THR A 107 4.65 -6.51 11.94
C THR A 107 4.42 -5.03 12.22
N HIS A 108 3.17 -4.63 12.38
CA HIS A 108 2.77 -3.23 12.55
C HIS A 108 3.36 -2.60 13.81
N ASN A 109 3.55 -1.29 13.77
CA ASN A 109 4.07 -0.50 14.91
C ASN A 109 2.96 -0.03 15.86
N GLY A 110 1.76 -0.61 15.74
CA GLY A 110 0.60 -0.25 16.57
C GLY A 110 -0.01 1.11 16.20
N ILE A 111 -0.97 1.51 17.00
CA ILE A 111 -1.63 2.82 16.97
C ILE A 111 -1.63 3.34 18.42
N ARG A 112 -0.99 4.48 18.66
CA ARG A 112 -0.83 5.04 19.99
C ARG A 112 -2.18 5.13 20.74
N GLY A 113 -2.25 4.53 21.92
CA GLY A 113 -3.43 4.53 22.77
C GLY A 113 -4.59 3.61 22.33
N LYS A 114 -4.42 2.86 21.22
CA LYS A 114 -5.49 2.02 20.64
C LYS A 114 -5.06 0.60 20.32
N LEU A 115 -3.88 0.42 19.75
CA LEU A 115 -3.37 -0.88 19.33
C LEU A 115 -1.90 -0.97 19.69
N GLU A 116 -1.52 -1.99 20.43
CA GLU A 116 -0.13 -2.26 20.77
C GLU A 116 0.66 -2.68 19.52
N ARG A 117 1.95 -2.33 19.47
CA ARG A 117 2.83 -2.77 18.40
C ARG A 117 3.07 -4.27 18.48
N ILE A 118 3.43 -4.87 17.38
CA ILE A 118 3.88 -6.27 17.37
C ILE A 118 5.25 -6.37 18.05
N HIS A 119 5.34 -7.21 19.06
CA HIS A 119 6.58 -7.63 19.69
C HIS A 119 7.10 -8.85 18.96
N ILE A 120 8.25 -8.72 18.30
CA ILE A 120 8.77 -9.79 17.43
C ILE A 120 9.16 -11.04 18.20
N GLU A 121 9.43 -10.90 19.48
CA GLU A 121 9.77 -11.98 20.41
C GLU A 121 8.62 -12.99 20.58
N ASP A 122 7.38 -12.56 20.37
CA ASP A 122 6.18 -13.41 20.40
C ASP A 122 6.00 -14.25 19.13
N TYR A 123 6.86 -14.02 18.13
CA TYR A 123 6.81 -14.63 16.79
C TYR A 123 8.18 -15.19 16.37
N PRO A 124 8.74 -16.19 17.07
CA PRO A 124 10.10 -16.70 16.82
C PRO A 124 10.35 -17.11 15.38
N ALA A 125 9.39 -17.77 14.72
CA ALA A 125 9.52 -18.18 13.32
C ALA A 125 9.58 -16.99 12.35
N VAL A 126 8.80 -15.93 12.58
CA VAL A 126 8.86 -14.68 11.81
C VAL A 126 10.17 -13.96 12.08
N LYS A 127 10.62 -13.92 13.33
CA LYS A 127 11.91 -13.33 13.71
C LYS A 127 13.05 -14.01 12.97
N ALA A 128 13.11 -15.34 12.99
CA ALA A 128 14.15 -16.11 12.30
C ALA A 128 14.18 -15.83 10.78
N HIS A 129 13.04 -15.59 10.15
CA HIS A 129 12.96 -15.16 8.75
C HIS A 129 13.52 -13.74 8.58
N LEU A 130 13.08 -12.76 9.40
CA LEU A 130 13.49 -11.37 9.28
C LEU A 130 14.99 -11.16 9.63
N ASP A 131 15.55 -11.98 10.52
CA ASP A 131 16.97 -11.94 10.89
C ASP A 131 17.90 -12.22 9.70
N GLN A 132 17.44 -12.99 8.70
CA GLN A 132 18.18 -13.22 7.46
C GLN A 132 18.41 -11.92 6.66
N TYR A 133 17.59 -10.90 6.89
CA TYR A 133 17.65 -9.60 6.23
C TYR A 133 18.12 -8.47 7.16
N TRP A 134 18.71 -8.81 8.31
CA TRP A 134 19.05 -7.84 9.37
C TRP A 134 19.85 -6.64 8.85
N ASP A 135 20.86 -6.87 8.03
CA ASP A 135 21.72 -5.81 7.47
C ASP A 135 20.93 -4.76 6.66
N ARG A 136 19.81 -5.15 6.11
CA ARG A 136 18.94 -4.28 5.31
C ARG A 136 17.85 -3.64 6.15
N ILE A 137 17.12 -4.44 6.93
CA ILE A 137 15.98 -3.95 7.71
C ILE A 137 16.42 -3.02 8.85
N SER A 138 17.60 -3.21 9.44
CA SER A 138 18.12 -2.34 10.49
C SER A 138 18.43 -0.92 10.00
N LYS A 139 18.81 -0.76 8.74
CA LYS A 139 19.25 0.51 8.13
C LYS A 139 18.15 1.22 7.33
N ARG A 140 16.99 0.58 7.11
CA ARG A 140 15.89 1.18 6.32
C ARG A 140 15.33 2.43 6.97
N ALA A 141 14.95 3.41 6.16
CA ALA A 141 14.35 4.66 6.64
C ALA A 141 12.89 4.48 7.08
N ASP A 142 12.11 3.70 6.31
CA ASP A 142 10.70 3.42 6.59
C ASP A 142 10.56 2.23 7.57
N LYS A 143 10.91 2.45 8.84
CA LYS A 143 10.74 1.48 9.94
C LYS A 143 9.88 2.08 11.06
N GLY A 144 9.36 1.21 11.93
CA GLY A 144 8.72 1.58 13.19
C GLY A 144 9.75 1.79 14.32
N ASP A 145 9.34 1.52 15.55
CA ASP A 145 10.16 1.68 16.75
C ASP A 145 11.35 0.71 16.77
N THR A 146 11.18 -0.45 16.16
CA THR A 146 12.27 -1.42 15.97
C THR A 146 12.50 -1.73 14.49
N PRO A 147 13.68 -2.28 14.13
CA PRO A 147 13.91 -2.75 12.76
C PRO A 147 12.94 -3.81 12.26
N TYR A 148 12.30 -4.55 13.15
CA TYR A 148 11.29 -5.56 12.78
C TYR A 148 9.92 -4.94 12.48
N ASN A 149 9.61 -3.77 13.04
CA ASN A 149 8.31 -3.14 12.87
C ASN A 149 8.23 -2.35 11.57
N LEU A 150 7.09 -2.45 10.92
CA LEU A 150 6.71 -1.60 9.78
C LEU A 150 6.50 -0.15 10.25
N ARG A 151 6.59 0.80 9.32
CA ARG A 151 6.32 2.21 9.59
C ARG A 151 4.92 2.39 10.18
N ASN A 152 4.78 3.40 11.05
CA ASN A 152 3.48 3.79 11.63
C ASN A 152 2.41 4.01 10.55
N CYS A 153 1.24 3.41 10.78
CA CYS A 153 0.07 3.55 9.94
C CYS A 153 -1.16 3.82 10.81
N ALA A 154 -1.58 5.09 10.88
CA ALA A 154 -2.70 5.52 11.73
C ALA A 154 -4.06 4.95 11.28
N TYR A 155 -4.17 4.55 10.01
CA TYR A 155 -5.37 3.99 9.38
C TYR A 155 -5.29 2.49 9.13
N LEU A 156 -4.56 1.76 9.96
CA LEU A 156 -4.35 0.31 9.80
C LEU A 156 -5.68 -0.47 9.76
N GLU A 157 -6.68 -0.02 10.51
CA GLU A 157 -8.01 -0.66 10.55
C GLU A 157 -8.80 -0.51 9.24
N ASP A 158 -8.52 0.51 8.45
CA ASP A 158 -9.22 0.77 7.19
C ASP A 158 -8.92 -0.30 6.14
N PHE A 159 -7.80 -1.02 6.28
CA PHE A 159 -7.49 -2.16 5.40
C PHE A 159 -8.48 -3.32 5.53
N SER A 160 -9.25 -3.40 6.60
CA SER A 160 -10.29 -4.42 6.81
C SER A 160 -11.70 -3.95 6.43
N LYS A 161 -11.87 -2.66 6.09
CA LYS A 161 -13.17 -2.07 5.73
C LYS A 161 -13.39 -2.11 4.21
N PRO A 162 -14.65 -2.05 3.74
CA PRO A 162 -14.96 -1.80 2.33
C PRO A 162 -14.28 -0.52 1.85
N LYS A 163 -13.62 -0.58 0.68
CA LYS A 163 -12.85 0.53 0.13
C LYS A 163 -12.66 0.40 -1.38
N ILE A 164 -12.40 1.51 -2.01
CA ILE A 164 -11.91 1.55 -3.40
C ILE A 164 -10.38 1.48 -3.35
N ILE A 165 -9.78 0.60 -4.13
CA ILE A 165 -8.34 0.50 -4.29
C ILE A 165 -7.95 0.85 -5.72
N TYR A 166 -6.87 1.62 -5.84
CA TYR A 166 -6.32 2.01 -7.15
C TYR A 166 -4.79 2.07 -7.08
N PRO A 167 -4.09 1.83 -8.19
CA PRO A 167 -2.64 1.94 -8.22
C PRO A 167 -2.21 3.41 -8.12
N ASN A 168 -1.17 3.69 -7.33
CA ASN A 168 -0.63 5.04 -7.18
C ASN A 168 -0.04 5.59 -8.49
N MET A 169 0.53 4.72 -9.30
CA MET A 169 1.03 5.04 -10.64
C MET A 169 0.49 4.05 -11.65
N THR A 170 -0.05 4.55 -12.74
CA THR A 170 -0.51 3.73 -13.86
C THR A 170 -0.14 4.41 -15.18
N LYS A 171 0.24 3.62 -16.18
CA LYS A 171 0.48 4.12 -17.54
C LYS A 171 -0.83 4.36 -18.29
N TYR A 172 -1.85 3.60 -17.93
CA TYR A 172 -3.18 3.69 -18.50
C TYR A 172 -4.19 3.67 -17.37
N MET A 173 -5.33 4.36 -17.54
CA MET A 173 -6.44 4.22 -16.61
C MET A 173 -6.90 2.75 -16.61
N PRO A 174 -6.97 2.11 -15.46
CA PRO A 174 -7.38 0.71 -15.37
C PRO A 174 -8.85 0.51 -15.76
#